data_8d6c74e9da4ec61f53cc410e7b35c9c2
#
_entry.id   8d6c74e9da4ec61f53cc410e7b35c9c2
#
_cell.length_a   1.000
_cell.length_b   1.000
_cell.length_c   1.000
_cell.angle_alpha   90.00
_cell.angle_beta   90.00
_cell.angle_gamma   90.00
#
_symmetry.space_group_name_H-M   'P 1'
#
loop_
_entity.id
_entity.type
_entity.pdbx_description
1 polymer ?
#
loop_
_entity_poly.entity_id
_entity_poly.type
_entity_poly.pdbx_seq_one_letter_code
_entity_poly.pdbx_strand_id
1 'polypeptide(L)'
;VGKPTDYWALGMILVEALTGRHPFEGLSDQVVAHWLVTRPVDVSGVKYPRWQPLCRGLLTRDPKARWGPMEIERWLGGDDALPIADERAAPAAGSLSPYRAGGHECRTPRELAVALAADWATGVKDLKRSMLRAWLQNDLRDQNLARPAADAEEALEISDDERLLRLLLRLDPALPPVFKGYDISPSGLAALTRKALEDHNEERQALLELIDRRILERFPGSELQDGHGR
;
A
#
# COMPACT_ATOMS: atom_id res chain seq x y z
N VAL A 1 21.86 0.19 20.06
CA VAL A 1 20.97 -0.75 20.75
C VAL A 1 21.07 -0.40 22.23
N GLY A 2 19.96 -0.18 22.91
CA GLY A 2 19.91 0.25 24.30
C GLY A 2 18.61 -0.21 24.96
N LYS A 3 18.53 -0.03 26.29
CA LYS A 3 17.37 -0.43 27.11
C LYS A 3 15.98 -0.11 26.50
N PRO A 4 15.73 1.05 25.82
CA PRO A 4 14.46 1.31 25.19
C PRO A 4 14.09 0.33 24.08
N THR A 5 15.07 -0.27 23.39
CA THR A 5 14.83 -1.27 22.35
C THR A 5 14.32 -2.59 22.95
N ASP A 6 14.82 -2.95 24.14
CA ASP A 6 14.43 -4.17 24.84
C ASP A 6 12.95 -4.07 25.29
N TYR A 7 12.51 -2.89 25.74
CA TYR A 7 11.11 -2.65 26.10
C TYR A 7 10.17 -2.69 24.90
N TRP A 8 10.63 -2.23 23.74
CA TRP A 8 9.88 -2.41 22.49
C TRP A 8 9.73 -3.88 22.13
N ALA A 9 10.82 -4.65 22.19
CA ALA A 9 10.78 -6.08 21.93
C ALA A 9 9.84 -6.82 22.91
N LEU A 10 9.86 -6.44 24.19
CA LEU A 10 8.90 -6.98 25.20
C LEU A 10 7.45 -6.66 24.79
N GLY A 11 7.17 -5.43 24.34
CA GLY A 11 5.85 -5.05 23.86
C GLY A 11 5.38 -5.90 22.67
N MET A 12 6.26 -6.17 21.71
CA MET A 12 5.96 -7.04 20.55
C MET A 12 5.62 -8.48 21.00
N ILE A 13 6.44 -9.05 21.89
CA ILE A 13 6.23 -10.39 22.44
C ILE A 13 4.89 -10.48 23.19
N LEU A 14 4.55 -9.45 23.98
CA LEU A 14 3.29 -9.41 24.72
C LEU A 14 2.09 -9.35 23.77
N VAL A 15 2.12 -8.54 22.72
CA VAL A 15 1.02 -8.48 21.75
C VAL A 15 0.86 -9.83 21.06
N GLU A 16 1.95 -10.45 20.62
CA GLU A 16 1.90 -11.78 20.01
C GLU A 16 1.34 -12.83 20.97
N ALA A 17 1.82 -12.87 22.20
CA ALA A 17 1.34 -13.83 23.22
C ALA A 17 -0.15 -13.64 23.57
N LEU A 18 -0.64 -12.40 23.59
CA LEU A 18 -2.03 -12.08 23.97
C LEU A 18 -3.02 -12.21 22.80
N THR A 19 -2.54 -12.12 21.55
CA THR A 19 -3.39 -12.19 20.35
C THR A 19 -3.23 -13.50 19.58
N GLY A 20 -2.14 -14.25 19.81
CA GLY A 20 -1.77 -15.44 19.05
C GLY A 20 -1.21 -15.14 17.66
N ARG A 21 -0.91 -13.87 17.34
CA ARG A 21 -0.39 -13.41 16.03
C ARG A 21 0.65 -12.33 16.21
N HIS A 22 1.71 -12.44 15.43
CA HIS A 22 2.69 -11.36 15.38
C HIS A 22 2.08 -10.11 14.71
N PRO A 23 2.26 -8.88 15.26
CA PRO A 23 1.66 -7.65 14.72
C PRO A 23 1.97 -7.37 13.25
N PHE A 24 3.07 -7.91 12.74
CA PHE A 24 3.55 -7.76 11.36
C PHE A 24 3.51 -9.07 10.57
N GLU A 25 2.71 -10.05 11.00
CA GLU A 25 2.56 -11.32 10.30
C GLU A 25 2.10 -11.11 8.85
N GLY A 26 2.76 -11.78 7.90
CA GLY A 26 2.44 -11.70 6.49
C GLY A 26 2.91 -10.42 5.77
N LEU A 27 3.65 -9.53 6.46
CA LEU A 27 4.21 -8.32 5.86
C LEU A 27 5.67 -8.53 5.47
N SER A 28 6.10 -7.90 4.36
CA SER A 28 7.51 -7.85 3.99
C SER A 28 8.28 -6.87 4.89
N ASP A 29 9.60 -7.08 5.05
CA ASP A 29 10.48 -6.23 5.88
C ASP A 29 10.39 -4.75 5.53
N GLN A 30 10.17 -4.42 4.25
CA GLN A 30 10.06 -3.03 3.79
C GLN A 30 8.75 -2.39 4.25
N VAL A 31 7.64 -3.15 4.23
CA VAL A 31 6.35 -2.69 4.75
C VAL A 31 6.45 -2.50 6.26
N VAL A 32 7.08 -3.44 6.96
CA VAL A 32 7.32 -3.33 8.41
C VAL A 32 8.13 -2.07 8.72
N ALA A 33 9.25 -1.83 8.00
CA ALA A 33 10.07 -0.64 8.20
C ALA A 33 9.27 0.66 7.98
N HIS A 34 8.45 0.72 6.94
CA HIS A 34 7.56 1.86 6.69
C HIS A 34 6.53 2.04 7.82
N TRP A 35 5.92 0.96 8.29
CA TRP A 35 4.93 1.00 9.36
C TRP A 35 5.52 1.48 10.67
N LEU A 36 6.70 1.02 11.03
CA LEU A 36 7.37 1.42 12.27
C LEU A 36 7.63 2.94 12.34
N VAL A 37 7.80 3.59 11.18
CA VAL A 37 8.04 5.04 11.10
C VAL A 37 6.73 5.84 11.05
N THR A 38 5.68 5.31 10.39
CA THR A 38 4.50 6.10 10.05
C THR A 38 3.33 5.95 11.01
N ARG A 39 3.24 4.87 11.78
CA ARG A 39 2.07 4.61 12.64
C ARG A 39 2.42 3.81 13.89
N PRO A 40 1.58 3.91 14.95
CA PRO A 40 1.70 3.05 16.12
C PRO A 40 1.38 1.58 15.76
N VAL A 41 1.95 0.66 16.51
CA VAL A 41 1.58 -0.76 16.42
C VAL A 41 0.13 -0.94 16.87
N ASP A 42 -0.65 -1.66 16.08
CA ASP A 42 -2.03 -1.95 16.43
C ASP A 42 -2.10 -2.98 17.58
N VAL A 43 -2.66 -2.56 18.69
CA VAL A 43 -2.89 -3.40 19.87
C VAL A 43 -4.39 -3.66 20.12
N SER A 44 -5.26 -3.32 19.14
CA SER A 44 -6.71 -3.51 19.28
C SER A 44 -7.12 -4.97 19.43
N GLY A 45 -6.30 -5.90 18.93
CA GLY A 45 -6.48 -7.34 19.10
C GLY A 45 -6.28 -7.85 20.53
N VAL A 46 -5.67 -7.07 21.42
CA VAL A 46 -5.48 -7.42 22.84
C VAL A 46 -6.82 -7.27 23.56
N LYS A 47 -7.49 -8.40 23.83
CA LYS A 47 -8.84 -8.44 24.42
C LYS A 47 -8.87 -8.14 25.92
N TYR A 48 -7.74 -8.09 26.58
CA TYR A 48 -7.62 -7.88 28.02
C TYR A 48 -7.40 -6.39 28.33
N PRO A 49 -8.39 -5.67 28.90
CA PRO A 49 -8.33 -4.22 29.08
C PRO A 49 -7.11 -3.74 29.84
N ARG A 50 -6.68 -4.47 30.87
CA ARG A 50 -5.51 -4.12 31.70
C ARG A 50 -4.19 -4.19 30.90
N TRP A 51 -4.08 -5.07 29.89
CA TRP A 51 -2.86 -5.28 29.12
C TRP A 51 -2.71 -4.30 27.95
N GLN A 52 -3.81 -3.73 27.47
CA GLN A 52 -3.76 -2.75 26.36
C GLN A 52 -2.89 -1.53 26.66
N PRO A 53 -3.03 -0.86 27.85
CA PRO A 53 -2.17 0.27 28.21
C PRO A 53 -0.69 -0.12 28.26
N LEU A 54 -0.36 -1.27 28.85
CA LEU A 54 1.03 -1.77 28.89
C LEU A 54 1.60 -1.95 27.48
N CYS A 55 0.89 -2.65 26.60
CA CYS A 55 1.33 -2.85 25.23
C CYS A 55 1.51 -1.52 24.49
N ARG A 56 0.59 -0.57 24.64
CA ARG A 56 0.71 0.77 24.03
C ARG A 56 1.91 1.54 24.58
N GLY A 57 2.11 1.55 25.89
CA GLY A 57 3.23 2.23 26.52
C GLY A 57 4.59 1.68 26.07
N LEU A 58 4.72 0.36 26.03
CA LEU A 58 5.94 -0.32 25.56
C LEU A 58 6.19 -0.13 24.07
N LEU A 59 5.13 -0.06 23.26
CA LEU A 59 5.20 0.09 21.80
C LEU A 59 5.10 1.56 21.35
N THR A 60 5.32 2.51 22.26
CA THR A 60 5.48 3.93 21.92
C THR A 60 6.73 4.13 21.07
N ARG A 61 6.57 4.76 19.88
CA ARG A 61 7.65 4.93 18.90
C ARG A 61 8.78 5.82 19.40
N ASP A 62 8.44 6.93 20.03
CA ASP A 62 9.46 7.79 20.65
C ASP A 62 10.12 7.06 21.83
N PRO A 63 11.41 6.74 21.75
CA PRO A 63 12.11 6.05 22.82
C PRO A 63 12.14 6.83 24.14
N LYS A 64 11.96 8.16 24.11
CA LYS A 64 11.95 9.02 25.30
C LYS A 64 10.60 9.00 26.03
N ALA A 65 9.53 8.77 25.28
CA ALA A 65 8.17 8.69 25.80
C ALA A 65 7.73 7.23 26.04
N ARG A 66 8.55 6.27 25.61
CA ARG A 66 8.28 4.84 25.76
C ARG A 66 8.38 4.42 27.21
N TRP A 67 7.42 3.60 27.65
CA TRP A 67 7.45 3.04 28.99
C TRP A 67 8.73 2.22 29.23
N GLY A 68 9.32 2.45 30.39
CA GLY A 68 10.49 1.75 30.92
C GLY A 68 10.16 1.05 32.21
N PRO A 69 11.19 0.72 33.02
CA PRO A 69 11.02 -0.04 34.25
C PRO A 69 10.11 0.64 35.25
N MET A 70 10.17 1.97 35.37
CA MET A 70 9.35 2.73 36.35
C MET A 70 7.85 2.64 36.03
N GLU A 71 7.49 2.79 34.77
CA GLU A 71 6.10 2.70 34.31
C GLU A 71 5.57 1.26 34.44
N ILE A 72 6.40 0.27 34.14
CA ILE A 72 6.05 -1.16 34.32
C ILE A 72 5.81 -1.47 35.81
N GLU A 73 6.68 -1.02 36.71
CA GLU A 73 6.51 -1.23 38.17
C GLU A 73 5.22 -0.58 38.67
N ARG A 74 4.92 0.66 38.25
CA ARG A 74 3.68 1.35 38.59
C ARG A 74 2.45 0.60 38.07
N TRP A 75 2.51 0.13 36.81
CA TRP A 75 1.43 -0.66 36.21
C TRP A 75 1.23 -1.99 36.95
N LEU A 76 2.30 -2.68 37.37
CA LEU A 76 2.23 -3.88 38.21
C LEU A 76 1.57 -3.56 39.54
N GLY A 77 1.86 -2.39 40.11
CA GLY A 77 1.24 -1.90 41.34
C GLY A 77 -0.24 -1.50 41.19
N GLY A 78 -0.82 -1.58 39.98
CA GLY A 78 -2.24 -1.26 39.74
C GLY A 78 -2.51 0.19 39.40
N ASP A 79 -1.51 0.97 39.00
CA ASP A 79 -1.70 2.33 38.51
C ASP A 79 -2.23 2.33 37.09
N ASP A 80 -3.54 2.52 36.92
CA ASP A 80 -4.23 2.52 35.63
C ASP A 80 -4.24 3.92 34.96
N ALA A 81 -3.71 4.95 35.65
CA ALA A 81 -3.68 6.35 35.15
C ALA A 81 -2.32 6.75 34.56
N LEU A 82 -1.48 5.77 34.20
CA LEU A 82 -0.18 6.02 33.59
C LEU A 82 -0.32 6.76 32.24
N PRO A 83 0.43 7.85 32.03
CA PRO A 83 0.40 8.56 30.78
C PRO A 83 0.94 7.68 29.64
N ILE A 84 0.16 7.53 28.60
CA ILE A 84 0.59 6.92 27.34
C ILE A 84 0.74 8.05 26.34
N ALA A 85 1.87 8.11 25.65
CA ALA A 85 2.05 9.11 24.59
C ALA A 85 0.94 8.93 23.55
N ASP A 86 0.18 10.00 23.32
CA ASP A 86 -0.88 9.98 22.31
C ASP A 86 -0.26 10.04 20.92
N GLU A 87 0.14 8.89 20.42
CA GLU A 87 0.67 8.75 19.06
C GLU A 87 -0.42 8.91 17.99
N ARG A 88 -1.70 8.98 18.39
CA ARG A 88 -2.81 9.37 17.53
C ARG A 88 -2.90 10.90 17.34
N ALA A 89 -2.21 11.65 18.20
CA ALA A 89 -2.16 13.11 18.13
C ALA A 89 -1.09 13.65 17.17
N ALA A 90 -0.49 12.84 16.32
CA ALA A 90 0.26 13.33 15.17
C ALA A 90 -0.42 12.88 13.87
N PRO A 91 -0.65 13.74 12.93
CA PRO A 91 -1.34 15.03 12.96
C PRO A 91 -2.86 14.91 12.85
N ALA A 92 -3.56 16.03 13.07
CA ALA A 92 -5.02 16.19 13.01
C ALA A 92 -5.69 15.39 11.87
N ALA A 93 -6.90 14.91 12.13
CA ALA A 93 -7.79 14.30 11.14
C ALA A 93 -7.66 15.01 9.78
N GLY A 94 -7.04 14.33 8.79
CA GLY A 94 -6.83 14.86 7.45
C GLY A 94 -5.42 14.70 6.88
N SER A 95 -4.39 14.38 7.67
CA SER A 95 -3.06 14.10 7.13
C SER A 95 -2.82 12.60 7.03
N LEU A 96 -3.40 12.01 6.02
CA LEU A 96 -2.99 10.70 5.50
C LEU A 96 -1.50 10.81 5.15
N SER A 97 -0.68 9.83 5.57
CA SER A 97 0.71 9.78 5.10
C SER A 97 0.67 9.65 3.58
N PRO A 98 1.19 10.63 2.82
CA PRO A 98 1.12 10.58 1.38
C PRO A 98 1.94 9.40 0.88
N TYR A 99 1.41 8.70 -0.11
CA TYR A 99 2.20 7.72 -0.86
C TYR A 99 3.19 8.46 -1.76
N ARG A 100 4.43 8.00 -1.81
CA ARG A 100 5.44 8.60 -2.70
C ARG A 100 5.68 7.70 -3.90
N ALA A 101 5.27 8.18 -5.07
CA ALA A 101 5.48 7.51 -6.35
C ALA A 101 6.02 8.51 -7.38
N GLY A 102 7.03 8.13 -8.16
CA GLY A 102 7.58 8.95 -9.24
C GLY A 102 8.03 10.36 -8.79
N GLY A 103 8.46 10.53 -7.53
CA GLY A 103 8.83 11.83 -6.96
C GLY A 103 7.66 12.70 -6.51
N HIS A 104 6.42 12.21 -6.60
CA HIS A 104 5.20 12.90 -6.19
C HIS A 104 4.64 12.36 -4.88
N GLU A 105 4.03 13.24 -4.08
CA GLU A 105 3.26 12.85 -2.90
C GLU A 105 1.78 12.70 -3.31
N CYS A 106 1.28 11.46 -3.22
CA CYS A 106 -0.09 11.11 -3.54
C CYS A 106 -0.92 10.98 -2.25
N ARG A 107 -2.01 11.70 -2.15
CA ARG A 107 -2.93 11.70 -1.00
C ARG A 107 -4.26 11.05 -1.30
N THR A 108 -4.56 10.87 -2.58
CA THR A 108 -5.79 10.27 -3.09
C THR A 108 -5.50 9.08 -3.99
N PRO A 109 -6.45 8.12 -4.14
CA PRO A 109 -6.31 7.00 -5.07
C PRO A 109 -6.06 7.45 -6.51
N ARG A 110 -6.71 8.53 -6.92
CA ARG A 110 -6.55 9.12 -8.26
C ARG A 110 -5.14 9.65 -8.49
N GLU A 111 -4.60 10.42 -7.55
CA GLU A 111 -3.22 10.91 -7.63
C GLU A 111 -2.22 9.76 -7.71
N LEU A 112 -2.46 8.68 -6.92
CA LEU A 112 -1.65 7.48 -6.96
C LEU A 112 -1.73 6.80 -8.33
N ALA A 113 -2.93 6.64 -8.89
CA ALA A 113 -3.12 6.02 -10.19
C ALA A 113 -2.36 6.77 -11.29
N VAL A 114 -2.45 8.10 -11.31
CA VAL A 114 -1.75 8.95 -12.28
C VAL A 114 -0.23 8.87 -12.11
N ALA A 115 0.28 8.93 -10.87
CA ALA A 115 1.70 8.85 -10.59
C ALA A 115 2.31 7.50 -10.99
N LEU A 116 1.63 6.38 -10.69
CA LEU A 116 2.08 5.04 -11.07
C LEU A 116 1.92 4.75 -12.57
N ALA A 117 0.95 5.37 -13.22
CA ALA A 117 0.82 5.32 -14.67
C ALA A 117 2.02 5.99 -15.36
N ALA A 118 2.53 7.08 -14.78
CA ALA A 118 3.72 7.81 -15.28
C ALA A 118 5.03 7.08 -14.93
N ASP A 119 5.09 6.43 -13.74
CA ASP A 119 6.25 5.63 -13.29
C ASP A 119 5.83 4.16 -13.13
N TRP A 120 5.61 3.53 -14.28
CA TRP A 120 5.08 2.17 -14.36
C TRP A 120 5.95 1.12 -13.67
N ALA A 121 7.28 1.24 -13.83
CA ALA A 121 8.23 0.31 -13.24
C ALA A 121 8.16 0.32 -11.70
N THR A 122 8.05 1.51 -11.11
CA THR A 122 7.81 1.66 -9.67
C THR A 122 6.46 1.06 -9.29
N GLY A 123 5.41 1.27 -10.08
CA GLY A 123 4.09 0.69 -9.83
C GLY A 123 4.12 -0.85 -9.77
N VAL A 124 4.75 -1.51 -10.73
CA VAL A 124 4.92 -2.96 -10.74
C VAL A 124 5.72 -3.44 -9.53
N LYS A 125 6.82 -2.77 -9.21
CA LYS A 125 7.66 -3.10 -8.06
C LYS A 125 6.90 -2.99 -6.74
N ASP A 126 6.13 -1.93 -6.56
CA ASP A 126 5.40 -1.66 -5.32
C ASP A 126 4.17 -2.57 -5.17
N LEU A 127 3.52 -2.95 -6.28
CA LEU A 127 2.49 -3.98 -6.29
C LEU A 127 3.05 -5.31 -5.75
N LYS A 128 4.20 -5.76 -6.28
CA LYS A 128 4.86 -7.02 -5.86
C LYS A 128 5.32 -7.02 -4.41
N ARG A 129 5.52 -5.85 -3.82
CA ARG A 129 5.94 -5.66 -2.43
C ARG A 129 4.79 -5.39 -1.47
N SER A 130 3.56 -5.48 -1.94
CA SER A 130 2.34 -5.17 -1.16
C SER A 130 2.29 -3.75 -0.58
N MET A 131 3.12 -2.84 -1.13
CA MET A 131 3.19 -1.45 -0.65
C MET A 131 1.88 -0.71 -0.94
N LEU A 132 1.30 -0.93 -2.12
CA LEU A 132 0.06 -0.29 -2.54
C LEU A 132 -1.11 -0.72 -1.66
N ARG A 133 -1.25 -2.04 -1.43
CA ARG A 133 -2.27 -2.58 -0.53
C ARG A 133 -2.11 -2.03 0.88
N ALA A 134 -0.88 -2.04 1.40
CA ALA A 134 -0.59 -1.55 2.74
C ALA A 134 -1.03 -0.09 2.91
N TRP A 135 -0.76 0.78 1.95
CA TRP A 135 -1.17 2.18 2.00
C TRP A 135 -2.69 2.35 1.89
N LEU A 136 -3.34 1.65 0.95
CA LEU A 136 -4.79 1.72 0.77
C LEU A 136 -5.54 1.24 2.01
N GLN A 137 -5.07 0.15 2.62
CA GLN A 137 -5.70 -0.45 3.79
C GLN A 137 -5.50 0.37 5.06
N ASN A 138 -4.32 0.91 5.26
CA ASN A 138 -3.88 1.38 6.55
C ASN A 138 -3.80 2.90 6.64
N ASP A 139 -3.31 3.55 5.60
CA ASP A 139 -3.18 5.00 5.56
C ASP A 139 -4.48 5.63 5.03
N LEU A 140 -4.96 5.17 3.88
CA LEU A 140 -6.22 5.64 3.30
C LEU A 140 -7.44 5.04 4.02
N ARG A 141 -7.30 3.87 4.66
CA ARG A 141 -8.35 3.11 5.35
C ARG A 141 -9.55 2.78 4.45
N ASP A 142 -9.30 2.61 3.17
CA ASP A 142 -10.31 2.27 2.18
C ASP A 142 -10.29 0.77 1.88
N GLN A 143 -11.19 0.04 2.54
CA GLN A 143 -11.32 -1.42 2.37
C GLN A 143 -11.82 -1.79 0.97
N ASN A 144 -12.57 -0.89 0.30
CA ASN A 144 -13.08 -1.15 -1.04
C ASN A 144 -11.97 -1.13 -2.09
N LEU A 145 -10.88 -0.37 -1.83
CA LEU A 145 -9.71 -0.31 -2.70
C LEU A 145 -8.58 -1.25 -2.25
N ALA A 146 -8.50 -1.54 -0.95
CA ALA A 146 -7.51 -2.49 -0.42
C ALA A 146 -7.75 -3.92 -0.93
N ARG A 147 -9.02 -4.35 -1.06
CA ARG A 147 -9.38 -5.66 -1.61
C ARG A 147 -8.95 -5.85 -3.07
N PRO A 148 -9.26 -4.96 -4.01
CA PRO A 148 -8.73 -5.02 -5.37
C PRO A 148 -7.20 -5.05 -5.45
N ALA A 149 -6.50 -4.39 -4.53
CA ALA A 149 -5.05 -4.46 -4.45
C ALA A 149 -4.56 -5.85 -4.03
N ALA A 150 -5.21 -6.48 -3.05
CA ALA A 150 -4.93 -7.86 -2.65
C ALA A 150 -5.23 -8.84 -3.81
N ASP A 151 -6.40 -8.71 -4.45
CA ASP A 151 -6.78 -9.53 -5.60
C ASP A 151 -5.75 -9.40 -6.75
N ALA A 152 -5.22 -8.20 -6.99
CA ALA A 152 -4.19 -7.97 -7.99
C ALA A 152 -2.83 -8.61 -7.60
N GLU A 153 -2.49 -8.65 -6.31
CA GLU A 153 -1.28 -9.33 -5.82
C GLU A 153 -1.36 -10.85 -5.98
N GLU A 154 -2.54 -11.43 -5.79
CA GLU A 154 -2.81 -12.87 -5.81
C GLU A 154 -3.03 -13.44 -7.21
N ALA A 155 -3.34 -12.61 -8.20
CA ALA A 155 -3.65 -13.01 -9.58
C ALA A 155 -2.40 -13.42 -10.37
N LEU A 156 -1.73 -14.49 -9.96
CA LEU A 156 -0.45 -14.95 -10.54
C LEU A 156 -0.56 -15.51 -11.96
N GLU A 157 -1.77 -15.78 -12.45
CA GLU A 157 -2.05 -16.28 -13.79
C GLU A 157 -1.96 -15.19 -14.88
N ILE A 158 -1.88 -13.92 -14.49
CA ILE A 158 -1.74 -12.78 -15.40
C ILE A 158 -0.42 -12.04 -15.16
N SER A 159 0.04 -11.26 -16.15
CA SER A 159 1.30 -10.52 -16.02
C SER A 159 1.23 -9.44 -14.93
N ASP A 160 2.39 -9.10 -14.38
CA ASP A 160 2.52 -8.04 -13.39
C ASP A 160 2.00 -6.70 -13.93
N ASP A 161 2.23 -6.44 -15.21
CA ASP A 161 1.75 -5.23 -15.91
C ASP A 161 0.22 -5.20 -16.01
N GLU A 162 -0.40 -6.35 -16.30
CA GLU A 162 -1.86 -6.45 -16.34
C GLU A 162 -2.47 -6.33 -14.94
N ARG A 163 -1.83 -6.91 -13.93
CA ARG A 163 -2.24 -6.77 -12.53
C ARG A 163 -2.23 -5.31 -12.09
N LEU A 164 -1.14 -4.61 -12.41
CA LEU A 164 -1.04 -3.17 -12.12
C LEU A 164 -2.12 -2.39 -12.86
N LEU A 165 -2.31 -2.61 -14.15
CA LEU A 165 -3.35 -1.92 -14.92
C LEU A 165 -4.74 -2.08 -14.30
N ARG A 166 -5.12 -3.32 -13.93
CA ARG A 166 -6.41 -3.60 -13.29
C ARG A 166 -6.59 -2.82 -12.00
N LEU A 167 -5.52 -2.74 -11.19
CA LEU A 167 -5.55 -1.94 -9.96
C LEU A 167 -5.70 -0.45 -10.27
N LEU A 168 -4.91 0.10 -11.20
CA LEU A 168 -4.95 1.52 -11.55
C LEU A 168 -6.35 1.95 -12.02
N LEU A 169 -7.01 1.13 -12.86
CA LEU A 169 -8.39 1.38 -13.32
C LEU A 169 -9.44 1.28 -12.20
N ARG A 170 -9.13 0.57 -11.09
CA ARG A 170 -9.97 0.57 -9.89
C ARG A 170 -9.75 1.81 -9.03
N LEU A 171 -8.50 2.31 -8.99
CA LEU A 171 -8.15 3.55 -8.27
C LEU A 171 -8.72 4.79 -8.97
N ASP A 172 -8.65 4.82 -10.30
CA ASP A 172 -9.23 5.88 -11.15
C ASP A 172 -9.83 5.30 -12.44
N PRO A 173 -11.15 5.08 -12.50
CA PRO A 173 -11.82 4.62 -13.71
C PRO A 173 -11.72 5.58 -14.91
N ALA A 174 -11.36 6.84 -14.66
CA ALA A 174 -11.16 7.86 -15.68
C ALA A 174 -9.68 8.03 -16.08
N LEU A 175 -8.81 7.10 -15.64
CA LEU A 175 -7.38 7.13 -16.00
C LEU A 175 -7.23 7.16 -17.51
N PRO A 176 -6.38 8.06 -18.06
CA PRO A 176 -6.04 8.04 -19.47
C PRO A 176 -5.53 6.65 -19.90
N PRO A 177 -5.83 6.19 -21.12
CA PRO A 177 -5.44 4.88 -21.58
C PRO A 177 -3.91 4.77 -21.70
N VAL A 178 -3.30 4.11 -20.71
CA VAL A 178 -1.85 3.92 -20.58
C VAL A 178 -1.54 2.47 -20.25
N PHE A 179 -0.48 1.92 -20.85
CA PHE A 179 0.02 0.59 -20.55
C PHE A 179 1.54 0.55 -20.67
N LYS A 180 2.23 0.07 -19.64
CA LYS A 180 3.71 0.06 -19.53
C LYS A 180 4.34 1.45 -19.74
N GLY A 181 3.63 2.52 -19.36
CA GLY A 181 4.07 3.89 -19.57
C GLY A 181 3.83 4.43 -20.97
N TYR A 182 3.30 3.60 -21.89
CA TYR A 182 2.92 4.07 -23.24
C TYR A 182 1.49 4.57 -23.27
N ASP A 183 1.30 5.72 -23.92
CA ASP A 183 -0.05 6.18 -24.30
C ASP A 183 -0.65 5.19 -25.32
N ILE A 184 -1.78 4.62 -24.97
CA ILE A 184 -2.52 3.67 -25.82
C ILE A 184 -3.85 4.24 -26.31
N SER A 185 -4.01 5.57 -26.28
CA SER A 185 -5.03 6.26 -27.06
C SER A 185 -4.86 5.98 -28.55
N PRO A 186 -5.85 6.26 -29.42
CA PRO A 186 -5.72 6.05 -30.86
C PRO A 186 -4.47 6.72 -31.47
N SER A 187 -4.12 7.93 -31.01
CA SER A 187 -2.91 8.64 -31.43
C SER A 187 -1.64 8.02 -30.86
N GLY A 188 -1.67 7.60 -29.59
CA GLY A 188 -0.57 6.92 -28.91
C GLY A 188 -0.27 5.56 -29.54
N LEU A 189 -1.30 4.77 -29.85
CA LEU A 189 -1.16 3.48 -30.55
C LEU A 189 -0.52 3.65 -31.93
N ALA A 190 -0.90 4.66 -32.69
CA ALA A 190 -0.27 4.96 -33.98
C ALA A 190 1.23 5.27 -33.83
N ALA A 191 1.59 6.03 -32.81
CA ALA A 191 2.98 6.33 -32.48
C ALA A 191 3.76 5.09 -32.00
N LEU A 192 3.16 4.28 -31.12
CA LEU A 192 3.72 3.03 -30.61
C LEU A 192 3.96 2.02 -31.75
N THR A 193 2.98 1.86 -32.65
CA THR A 193 3.09 0.97 -33.82
C THR A 193 4.24 1.41 -34.73
N ARG A 194 4.40 2.70 -34.97
CA ARG A 194 5.50 3.22 -35.79
C ARG A 194 6.85 2.86 -35.17
N LYS A 195 7.02 3.11 -33.88
CA LYS A 195 8.24 2.73 -33.15
C LYS A 195 8.50 1.23 -33.19
N ALA A 196 7.47 0.42 -32.98
CA ALA A 196 7.57 -1.05 -33.03
C ALA A 196 8.05 -1.57 -34.40
N LEU A 197 7.77 -0.84 -35.48
CA LEU A 197 8.24 -1.17 -36.85
C LEU A 197 9.68 -0.69 -37.12
N GLU A 198 10.20 0.26 -36.35
CA GLU A 198 11.55 0.81 -36.45
C GLU A 198 12.60 0.05 -35.61
N ASP A 199 12.39 -1.23 -35.34
CA ASP A 199 13.27 -2.14 -34.55
C ASP A 199 13.37 -1.84 -33.03
N HIS A 200 12.40 -1.18 -32.46
CA HIS A 200 12.31 -0.97 -31.03
C HIS A 200 11.64 -2.19 -30.36
N ASN A 201 12.44 -3.07 -29.78
CA ASN A 201 11.95 -4.36 -29.23
C ASN A 201 10.98 -4.21 -28.09
N GLU A 202 11.16 -3.22 -27.19
CA GLU A 202 10.28 -2.99 -26.04
C GLU A 202 8.89 -2.56 -26.49
N GLU A 203 8.81 -1.62 -27.44
CA GLU A 203 7.56 -1.14 -28.01
C GLU A 203 6.84 -2.25 -28.78
N ARG A 204 7.59 -3.10 -29.50
CA ARG A 204 7.02 -4.28 -30.19
C ARG A 204 6.42 -5.26 -29.22
N GLN A 205 7.13 -5.57 -28.11
CA GLN A 205 6.61 -6.46 -27.07
C GLN A 205 5.38 -5.89 -26.38
N ALA A 206 5.39 -4.61 -26.06
CA ALA A 206 4.23 -3.94 -25.48
C ALA A 206 3.01 -3.99 -26.41
N LEU A 207 3.21 -3.76 -27.70
CA LEU A 207 2.14 -3.83 -28.71
C LEU A 207 1.59 -5.24 -28.86
N LEU A 208 2.44 -6.27 -28.91
CA LEU A 208 2.01 -7.66 -28.97
C LEU A 208 1.20 -8.04 -27.73
N GLU A 209 1.65 -7.66 -26.54
CA GLU A 209 0.92 -7.96 -25.31
C GLU A 209 -0.44 -7.25 -25.25
N LEU A 210 -0.54 -6.00 -25.74
CA LEU A 210 -1.82 -5.30 -25.87
C LEU A 210 -2.83 -6.04 -26.71
N ILE A 211 -2.38 -6.64 -27.82
CA ILE A 211 -3.21 -7.39 -28.77
C ILE A 211 -3.57 -8.76 -28.19
N ASP A 212 -2.57 -9.56 -27.80
CA ASP A 212 -2.75 -10.95 -27.36
C ASP A 212 -3.62 -11.06 -26.11
N ARG A 213 -3.51 -10.09 -25.21
CA ARG A 213 -4.25 -10.05 -23.94
C ARG A 213 -5.50 -9.18 -23.99
N ARG A 214 -5.84 -8.63 -25.14
CA ARG A 214 -7.03 -7.78 -25.33
C ARG A 214 -7.09 -6.62 -24.32
N ILE A 215 -5.95 -6.02 -24.02
CA ILE A 215 -5.84 -4.99 -22.97
C ILE A 215 -6.72 -3.78 -23.29
N LEU A 216 -6.86 -3.41 -24.56
CA LEU A 216 -7.66 -2.25 -24.97
C LEU A 216 -9.15 -2.37 -24.59
N GLU A 217 -9.69 -3.60 -24.54
CA GLU A 217 -11.08 -3.85 -24.15
C GLU A 217 -11.37 -3.54 -22.66
N ARG A 218 -10.33 -3.35 -21.85
CA ARG A 218 -10.47 -3.08 -20.41
C ARG A 218 -10.74 -1.62 -20.07
N PHE A 219 -10.55 -0.73 -21.04
CA PHE A 219 -10.77 0.70 -20.83
C PHE A 219 -12.24 1.06 -21.09
N PRO A 220 -12.88 1.86 -20.18
CA PRO A 220 -14.23 2.38 -20.38
C PRO A 220 -14.29 3.18 -21.70
N GLY A 221 -15.24 2.88 -22.57
CA GLY A 221 -15.40 3.55 -23.85
C GLY A 221 -14.66 2.90 -25.03
N SER A 222 -14.01 1.76 -24.84
CA SER A 222 -13.47 0.92 -25.91
C SER A 222 -14.54 0.04 -26.60
N GLU A 223 -15.82 0.27 -26.35
CA GLU A 223 -16.86 -0.29 -27.20
C GLU A 223 -16.66 0.22 -28.62
N LEU A 224 -15.83 -0.48 -29.38
CA LEU A 224 -15.89 -0.49 -30.81
C LEU A 224 -17.36 -0.85 -31.11
N GLN A 225 -18.15 0.15 -31.51
CA GLN A 225 -19.46 -0.08 -32.06
C GLN A 225 -19.30 -1.19 -33.09
N ASP A 226 -19.75 -2.39 -32.75
CA ASP A 226 -19.96 -3.44 -33.72
C ASP A 226 -20.93 -2.87 -34.75
N GLY A 227 -20.35 -2.30 -35.79
CA GLY A 227 -21.06 -1.85 -36.98
C GLY A 227 -21.60 -3.05 -37.76
N HIS A 228 -22.50 -3.77 -37.14
CA HIS A 228 -23.46 -4.62 -37.85
C HIS A 228 -24.74 -3.83 -38.04
N GLY A 229 -24.64 -2.86 -38.93
CA GLY A 229 -25.77 -2.21 -39.59
C GLY A 229 -25.94 -2.81 -40.98
N ARG A 230 -26.88 -3.70 -41.13
CA ARG A 230 -27.64 -4.16 -42.28
C ARG A 230 -27.20 -3.70 -43.69
#